data_0dfe370388d110cf98827690bcd0f8e6
#
_entry.id   0dfe370388d110cf98827690bcd0f8e6
#
_cell.length_a   1.000
_cell.length_b   1.000
_cell.length_c   1.000
_cell.angle_alpha   90.00
_cell.angle_beta   90.00
_cell.angle_gamma   90.00
#
_symmetry.space_group_name_H-M   'P 1'
#
loop_
_entity.id
_entity.type
_entity.pdbx_description
1 polymer ?
#
loop_
_entity_poly.entity_id
_entity_poly.type
_entity_poly.pdbx_seq_one_letter_code
_entity_poly.pdbx_strand_id
1 'polypeptide(L)'
;LVDTEEKRTELLQNLLTKEIFSLDTETTGTDPITAELVGMSFSYAENQAFYVPVPADRTEAQKIVNEFRPAFEKEGALKVGQNIKYDMLVLGNYGTEVRGPLFDTMVAHYVLQPELRHNMDYLAEIYLHYQTIHIEELIGPKGKGQKNMRDLSPEAIYKYACEDADVTLKLKNILEQELKTNDAEKLFYEIEMPLVPVLAYMERNGVRVDTEALKQTSEHFTARMNQIEEEVHQLAGTDFNIASPKQVGEVLFDKLRIVEKAKKTKTGQYVTSEEVLESLRGKHEIVGKILEHRGLKKLLGTYIDALPLLINKETGKIHTSFNQTVTATGRLSSSNPNLQNIPIRNEDGKEIRKAFIPDDGCEFFSADYSQIELRIMAHLSGDANMIEAFKEGDDIHAATAAKVYKISIDKVTREQRSKAKTANFGIIYGISVFGLAERMNVDRKEAKELIDGYFETYPQIKEYMDKSIDLARGQGYIETIFGRKRYLPDINSRNSVVRGYAERNAINAPIQGSAADIIKAAMVRIYQRFQSENIKSKMILQVHDELNFSVLPEEKEKVQKIVIEEMENAYHMQVPLRADCGWGSNWLEAH
;
A
#
# COMPACT_ATOMS: atom_id res chain seq x y z
N LEU A 1 2.62 24.52 29.65
CA LEU A 1 1.67 23.53 30.21
C LEU A 1 0.33 24.22 30.46
N VAL A 2 -0.74 23.65 29.87
CA VAL A 2 -2.12 24.15 29.95
C VAL A 2 -2.94 23.16 30.78
N ASP A 3 -2.84 23.27 32.08
CA ASP A 3 -3.34 22.30 33.06
C ASP A 3 -4.53 22.80 33.89
N THR A 4 -5.09 23.97 33.57
CA THR A 4 -6.27 24.51 34.24
C THR A 4 -7.35 24.89 33.25
N GLU A 5 -8.59 24.94 33.71
CA GLU A 5 -9.73 25.34 32.84
C GLU A 5 -9.56 26.77 32.28
N GLU A 6 -9.02 27.68 33.08
CA GLU A 6 -8.76 29.04 32.65
C GLU A 6 -7.75 29.10 31.51
N LYS A 7 -6.63 28.37 31.66
CA LYS A 7 -5.60 28.27 30.62
C LYS A 7 -6.16 27.62 29.34
N ARG A 8 -7.00 26.60 29.48
CA ARG A 8 -7.63 25.94 28.31
C ARG A 8 -8.58 26.90 27.58
N THR A 9 -9.37 27.66 28.31
CA THR A 9 -10.28 28.66 27.72
C THR A 9 -9.51 29.70 26.93
N GLU A 10 -8.41 30.23 27.49
CA GLU A 10 -7.54 31.17 26.80
C GLU A 10 -6.92 30.60 25.55
N LEU A 11 -6.38 29.36 25.63
CA LEU A 11 -5.82 28.68 24.46
C LEU A 11 -6.85 28.48 23.36
N LEU A 12 -8.06 28.02 23.71
CA LEU A 12 -9.12 27.83 22.74
C LEU A 12 -9.51 29.13 22.03
N GLN A 13 -9.64 30.21 22.77
CA GLN A 13 -9.96 31.52 22.20
C GLN A 13 -8.89 31.96 21.21
N ASN A 14 -7.62 31.75 21.54
CA ASN A 14 -6.52 32.05 20.63
C ASN A 14 -6.54 31.14 19.38
N LEU A 15 -6.74 29.85 19.54
CA LEU A 15 -6.84 28.91 18.41
C LEU A 15 -7.96 29.30 17.43
N LEU A 16 -9.11 29.72 17.95
CA LEU A 16 -10.26 30.09 17.12
C LEU A 16 -10.01 31.32 16.26
N THR A 17 -9.03 32.17 16.62
CA THR A 17 -8.64 33.34 15.82
C THR A 17 -7.58 33.03 14.77
N LYS A 18 -6.98 31.84 14.78
CA LYS A 18 -5.87 31.49 13.89
C LYS A 18 -6.35 30.84 12.61
N GLU A 19 -5.71 31.18 11.51
CA GLU A 19 -5.92 30.56 10.20
C GLU A 19 -5.09 29.28 10.01
N ILE A 20 -4.02 29.15 10.82
CA ILE A 20 -3.09 28.01 10.74
C ILE A 20 -2.67 27.65 12.18
N PHE A 21 -2.74 26.38 12.51
CA PHE A 21 -2.11 25.84 13.71
C PHE A 21 -1.72 24.40 13.53
N SER A 22 -0.63 23.99 14.19
CA SER A 22 -0.25 22.58 14.28
C SER A 22 -0.93 21.92 15.46
N LEU A 23 -1.11 20.62 15.35
CA LEU A 23 -1.63 19.76 16.43
C LEU A 23 -0.87 18.44 16.48
N ASP A 24 -0.78 17.89 17.67
CA ASP A 24 -0.23 16.57 17.89
C ASP A 24 -0.92 15.95 19.11
N THR A 25 -0.97 14.64 19.17
CA THR A 25 -1.58 13.90 20.29
C THR A 25 -0.54 13.03 20.96
N GLU A 26 -0.61 12.95 22.28
CA GLU A 26 0.10 11.95 23.07
C GLU A 26 -0.90 10.89 23.52
N THR A 27 -0.52 9.63 23.37
CA THR A 27 -1.46 8.50 23.52
C THR A 27 -0.81 7.33 24.24
N THR A 28 -1.64 6.34 24.56
CA THR A 28 -1.23 5.10 25.24
C THR A 28 -0.61 4.05 24.31
N GLY A 29 -0.69 4.22 22.99
CA GLY A 29 -0.18 3.20 22.07
C GLY A 29 -0.12 3.66 20.62
N THR A 30 0.33 2.75 19.77
CA THR A 30 0.54 3.02 18.34
C THR A 30 -0.67 2.69 17.46
N ASP A 31 -1.62 1.89 17.97
CA ASP A 31 -2.88 1.60 17.27
C ASP A 31 -3.88 2.72 17.54
N PRO A 32 -4.20 3.57 16.55
CA PRO A 32 -5.06 4.72 16.78
C PRO A 32 -6.51 4.38 17.11
N ILE A 33 -6.96 3.18 16.80
CA ILE A 33 -8.34 2.76 17.06
C ILE A 33 -8.52 2.41 18.54
N THR A 34 -7.49 1.84 19.20
CA THR A 34 -7.53 1.43 20.60
C THR A 34 -6.86 2.42 21.54
N ALA A 35 -6.03 3.31 21.03
CA ALA A 35 -5.25 4.23 21.86
C ALA A 35 -6.14 5.21 22.61
N GLU A 36 -5.80 5.43 23.88
CA GLU A 36 -6.40 6.48 24.70
C GLU A 36 -5.56 7.74 24.64
N LEU A 37 -6.23 8.87 24.64
CA LEU A 37 -5.59 10.17 24.60
C LEU A 37 -5.00 10.54 25.97
N VAL A 38 -3.71 10.85 25.98
CA VAL A 38 -2.99 11.31 27.18
C VAL A 38 -2.85 12.83 27.20
N GLY A 39 -2.79 13.45 26.04
CA GLY A 39 -2.73 14.91 25.93
C GLY A 39 -2.74 15.38 24.49
N MET A 40 -2.92 16.69 24.33
CA MET A 40 -2.96 17.36 23.03
C MET A 40 -1.98 18.52 23.05
N SER A 41 -1.20 18.70 21.99
CA SER A 41 -0.31 19.85 21.84
C SER A 41 -0.69 20.68 20.62
N PHE A 42 -0.42 21.98 20.70
CA PHE A 42 -0.76 22.96 19.67
C PHE A 42 0.35 23.98 19.50
N SER A 43 0.55 24.45 18.28
CA SER A 43 1.42 25.59 18.01
C SER A 43 0.81 26.42 16.88
N TYR A 44 0.72 27.72 17.07
CA TYR A 44 0.28 28.67 16.05
C TYR A 44 1.29 29.76 15.74
N ALA A 45 2.46 29.69 16.37
CA ALA A 45 3.61 30.55 16.08
C ALA A 45 4.89 29.78 16.39
N GLU A 46 5.92 29.97 15.58
CA GLU A 46 7.22 29.33 15.80
C GLU A 46 7.79 29.70 17.18
N ASN A 47 8.38 28.71 17.85
CA ASN A 47 8.93 28.79 19.17
C ASN A 47 7.90 28.98 20.30
N GLN A 48 6.63 28.78 20.00
CA GLN A 48 5.55 28.79 20.98
C GLN A 48 4.68 27.55 20.80
N ALA A 49 4.46 26.82 21.87
CA ALA A 49 3.61 25.65 21.86
C ALA A 49 2.92 25.45 23.21
N PHE A 50 1.84 24.70 23.18
CA PHE A 50 0.97 24.47 24.33
C PHE A 50 0.66 23.00 24.45
N TYR A 51 0.70 22.46 25.66
CA TYR A 51 0.32 21.09 25.94
C TYR A 51 -0.86 21.05 26.91
N VAL A 52 -1.92 20.36 26.50
CA VAL A 52 -3.14 20.16 27.28
C VAL A 52 -3.16 18.72 27.76
N PRO A 53 -2.90 18.43 29.04
CA PRO A 53 -3.02 17.07 29.57
C PRO A 53 -4.48 16.62 29.58
N VAL A 54 -4.71 15.35 29.30
CA VAL A 54 -6.03 14.73 29.29
C VAL A 54 -6.01 13.58 30.30
N PRO A 55 -6.92 13.59 31.29
CA PRO A 55 -6.90 12.58 32.35
C PRO A 55 -7.35 11.20 31.85
N ALA A 56 -7.03 10.18 32.64
CA ALA A 56 -7.40 8.80 32.32
C ALA A 56 -8.91 8.54 32.43
N ASP A 57 -9.61 9.28 33.29
CA ASP A 57 -11.06 9.18 33.40
C ASP A 57 -11.74 9.57 32.09
N ARG A 58 -12.49 8.65 31.52
CA ARG A 58 -13.09 8.85 30.17
C ARG A 58 -14.05 10.03 30.13
N THR A 59 -14.83 10.23 31.17
CA THR A 59 -15.79 11.35 31.24
C THR A 59 -15.08 12.70 31.26
N GLU A 60 -14.06 12.84 32.08
CA GLU A 60 -13.26 14.04 32.16
C GLU A 60 -12.45 14.27 30.89
N ALA A 61 -11.89 13.21 30.31
CA ALA A 61 -11.18 13.29 29.03
C ALA A 61 -12.12 13.80 27.91
N GLN A 62 -13.32 13.24 27.83
CA GLN A 62 -14.30 13.62 26.82
C GLN A 62 -14.71 15.09 26.98
N LYS A 63 -14.84 15.58 28.20
CA LYS A 63 -15.16 16.96 28.49
C LYS A 63 -14.09 17.92 27.95
N ILE A 64 -12.81 17.61 28.19
CA ILE A 64 -11.69 18.43 27.72
C ILE A 64 -11.60 18.41 26.20
N VAL A 65 -11.73 17.24 25.55
CA VAL A 65 -11.75 17.14 24.09
C VAL A 65 -12.89 17.97 23.49
N ASN A 66 -14.08 17.90 24.11
CA ASN A 66 -15.25 18.66 23.66
C ASN A 66 -15.02 20.20 23.75
N GLU A 67 -14.25 20.66 24.73
CA GLU A 67 -13.87 22.08 24.81
C GLU A 67 -13.12 22.55 23.57
N PHE A 68 -12.23 21.71 23.02
CA PHE A 68 -11.40 22.02 21.85
C PHE A 68 -12.04 21.64 20.51
N ARG A 69 -13.18 20.95 20.51
CA ARG A 69 -13.88 20.56 19.29
C ARG A 69 -14.10 21.72 18.33
N PRO A 70 -14.54 22.91 18.75
CA PRO A 70 -14.70 24.05 17.84
C PRO A 70 -13.45 24.41 17.04
N ALA A 71 -12.27 24.26 17.63
CA ALA A 71 -11.01 24.52 16.94
C ALA A 71 -10.70 23.42 15.92
N PHE A 72 -10.87 22.15 16.28
CA PHE A 72 -10.64 21.03 15.36
C PHE A 72 -11.59 21.02 14.18
N GLU A 73 -12.84 21.39 14.41
CA GLU A 73 -13.91 21.35 13.40
C GLU A 73 -14.03 22.64 12.58
N LYS A 74 -13.26 23.66 12.87
CA LYS A 74 -13.27 24.93 12.15
C LYS A 74 -12.76 24.74 10.72
N GLU A 75 -13.64 24.84 9.74
CA GLU A 75 -13.33 24.61 8.33
C GLU A 75 -12.38 25.63 7.71
N GLY A 76 -12.34 26.85 8.23
CA GLY A 76 -11.48 27.92 7.74
C GLY A 76 -10.04 27.89 8.22
N ALA A 77 -9.67 26.95 9.08
CA ALA A 77 -8.32 26.85 9.62
C ALA A 77 -7.56 25.68 9.05
N LEU A 78 -6.32 25.92 8.60
CA LEU A 78 -5.41 24.88 8.17
C LEU A 78 -4.85 24.18 9.40
N LYS A 79 -5.03 22.86 9.49
CA LYS A 79 -4.45 22.03 10.55
C LYS A 79 -3.21 21.34 10.02
N VAL A 80 -2.12 21.54 10.72
CA VAL A 80 -0.81 20.98 10.39
C VAL A 80 -0.49 19.83 11.35
N GLY A 81 -0.04 18.71 10.81
CA GLY A 81 0.36 17.57 11.62
C GLY A 81 1.51 16.81 11.00
N GLN A 82 2.10 15.93 11.78
CA GLN A 82 3.07 14.93 11.33
C GLN A 82 2.41 13.58 11.48
N ASN A 83 2.06 12.93 10.37
CA ASN A 83 1.18 11.75 10.34
C ASN A 83 -0.19 12.05 10.98
N ILE A 84 -0.81 13.11 10.48
CA ILE A 84 -2.05 13.65 11.05
C ILE A 84 -3.22 12.66 11.03
N LYS A 85 -3.21 11.69 10.12
CA LYS A 85 -4.22 10.62 10.08
C LYS A 85 -4.31 9.91 11.43
N TYR A 86 -3.17 9.62 12.06
CA TYR A 86 -3.12 9.02 13.40
C TYR A 86 -3.88 9.88 14.41
N ASP A 87 -3.59 11.17 14.46
CA ASP A 87 -4.25 12.10 15.37
C ASP A 87 -5.75 12.23 15.09
N MET A 88 -6.13 12.26 13.82
CA MET A 88 -7.54 12.29 13.41
C MET A 88 -8.29 11.05 13.91
N LEU A 89 -7.69 9.87 13.81
CA LEU A 89 -8.29 8.63 14.29
C LEU A 89 -8.41 8.61 15.81
N VAL A 90 -7.38 9.04 16.52
CA VAL A 90 -7.41 9.13 17.99
C VAL A 90 -8.51 10.08 18.45
N LEU A 91 -8.57 11.27 17.87
CA LEU A 91 -9.63 12.25 18.17
C LEU A 91 -11.02 11.72 17.79
N GLY A 92 -11.10 10.94 16.73
CA GLY A 92 -12.33 10.25 16.32
C GLY A 92 -12.87 9.28 17.38
N ASN A 93 -12.02 8.69 18.21
CA ASN A 93 -12.45 7.86 19.34
C ASN A 93 -13.24 8.67 20.39
N TYR A 94 -13.06 9.98 20.38
CA TYR A 94 -13.75 10.94 21.25
C TYR A 94 -14.86 11.72 20.50
N GLY A 95 -15.25 11.24 19.33
CA GLY A 95 -16.33 11.84 18.54
C GLY A 95 -15.97 13.18 17.90
N THR A 96 -14.69 13.51 17.81
CA THR A 96 -14.21 14.76 17.22
C THR A 96 -13.67 14.52 15.82
N GLU A 97 -14.12 15.31 14.87
CA GLU A 97 -13.68 15.30 13.48
C GLU A 97 -12.74 16.50 13.23
N VAL A 98 -11.61 16.26 12.62
CA VAL A 98 -10.70 17.34 12.20
C VAL A 98 -11.15 17.78 10.79
N ARG A 99 -11.69 18.99 10.69
CA ARG A 99 -12.24 19.53 9.43
C ARG A 99 -11.38 20.63 8.85
N GLY A 100 -11.61 20.92 7.60
CA GLY A 100 -10.92 21.96 6.87
C GLY A 100 -9.65 21.46 6.21
N PRO A 101 -8.86 22.37 5.62
CA PRO A 101 -7.64 21.97 4.93
C PRO A 101 -6.60 21.41 5.88
N LEU A 102 -5.85 20.43 5.37
CA LEU A 102 -4.80 19.73 6.12
C LEU A 102 -3.43 19.96 5.47
N PHE A 103 -2.39 19.95 6.28
CA PHE A 103 -1.02 19.86 5.81
C PHE A 103 -0.29 18.85 6.68
N ASP A 104 0.08 17.71 6.08
CA ASP A 104 0.84 16.66 6.76
C ASP A 104 2.31 16.75 6.32
N THR A 105 3.19 17.07 7.27
CA THR A 105 4.62 17.23 7.00
C THR A 105 5.29 15.93 6.57
N MET A 106 4.82 14.78 7.04
CA MET A 106 5.32 13.47 6.63
C MET A 106 4.99 13.20 5.16
N VAL A 107 3.77 13.46 4.75
CA VAL A 107 3.32 13.28 3.36
C VAL A 107 3.99 14.31 2.43
N ALA A 108 4.15 15.54 2.87
CA ALA A 108 4.86 16.58 2.10
C ALA A 108 6.28 16.14 1.76
N HIS A 109 7.01 15.64 2.75
CA HIS A 109 8.37 15.15 2.53
C HIS A 109 8.38 13.89 1.64
N TYR A 110 7.40 13.01 1.79
CA TYR A 110 7.26 11.85 0.92
C TYR A 110 7.09 12.24 -0.56
N VAL A 111 6.27 13.25 -0.84
CA VAL A 111 6.10 13.76 -2.21
C VAL A 111 7.42 14.32 -2.76
N LEU A 112 8.18 15.01 -1.92
CA LEU A 112 9.47 15.62 -2.29
C LEU A 112 10.61 14.60 -2.44
N GLN A 113 10.70 13.64 -1.51
CA GLN A 113 11.81 12.69 -1.41
C GLN A 113 11.28 11.30 -1.03
N PRO A 114 10.64 10.58 -1.96
CA PRO A 114 9.91 9.35 -1.63
C PRO A 114 10.76 8.21 -1.06
N GLU A 115 12.06 8.21 -1.30
CA GLU A 115 12.96 7.14 -0.86
C GLU A 115 13.67 7.42 0.46
N LEU A 116 13.58 8.66 0.99
CA LEU A 116 14.19 9.02 2.27
C LEU A 116 13.26 8.71 3.44
N ARG A 117 13.78 8.89 4.65
CA ARG A 117 12.98 8.78 5.87
C ARG A 117 12.10 10.01 6.03
N HIS A 118 10.93 9.83 6.65
CA HIS A 118 9.94 10.90 6.82
C HIS A 118 9.55 11.14 8.28
N ASN A 119 10.24 10.50 9.23
CA ASN A 119 9.99 10.68 10.65
C ASN A 119 10.45 12.08 11.12
N MET A 120 9.81 12.57 12.16
CA MET A 120 10.03 13.93 12.66
C MET A 120 11.48 14.20 13.05
N ASP A 121 12.12 13.26 13.75
CA ASP A 121 13.51 13.42 14.21
C ASP A 121 14.45 13.63 13.03
N TYR A 122 14.31 12.84 11.98
CA TYR A 122 15.08 12.97 10.75
C TYR A 122 14.82 14.31 10.05
N LEU A 123 13.55 14.69 9.91
CA LEU A 123 13.18 15.94 9.23
C LEU A 123 13.68 17.17 9.99
N ALA A 124 13.60 17.15 11.33
CA ALA A 124 14.12 18.22 12.16
C ALA A 124 15.63 18.37 12.00
N GLU A 125 16.36 17.27 11.95
CA GLU A 125 17.81 17.29 11.76
C GLU A 125 18.18 17.86 10.38
N ILE A 126 17.53 17.40 9.32
CA ILE A 126 17.85 17.80 7.94
C ILE A 126 17.44 19.24 7.65
N TYR A 127 16.24 19.66 8.05
CA TYR A 127 15.69 20.97 7.67
C TYR A 127 15.90 22.06 8.73
N LEU A 128 15.98 21.70 10.01
CA LEU A 128 16.09 22.67 11.11
C LEU A 128 17.44 22.63 11.81
N HIS A 129 18.28 21.65 11.49
CA HIS A 129 19.56 21.41 12.18
C HIS A 129 19.36 21.29 13.70
N TYR A 130 18.31 20.59 14.08
CA TYR A 130 17.84 20.48 15.46
C TYR A 130 17.67 19.03 15.87
N GLN A 131 18.17 18.68 17.06
CA GLN A 131 17.97 17.35 17.64
C GLN A 131 16.77 17.38 18.56
N THR A 132 15.74 16.61 18.22
CA THR A 132 14.52 16.47 19.00
C THR A 132 14.73 15.58 20.22
N ILE A 133 13.86 15.75 21.21
CA ILE A 133 13.75 14.80 22.32
C ILE A 133 13.16 13.49 21.76
N HIS A 134 13.85 12.37 22.01
CA HIS A 134 13.34 11.07 21.59
C HIS A 134 12.35 10.52 22.61
N ILE A 135 11.30 9.85 22.15
CA ILE A 135 10.28 9.28 23.04
C ILE A 135 10.89 8.29 24.05
N GLU A 136 11.94 7.59 23.66
CA GLU A 136 12.65 6.65 24.52
C GLU A 136 13.28 7.32 25.73
N GLU A 137 13.59 8.60 25.67
CA GLU A 137 14.10 9.38 26.83
C GLU A 137 13.01 9.54 27.89
N LEU A 138 11.73 9.50 27.50
CA LEU A 138 10.60 9.62 28.42
C LEU A 138 10.12 8.25 28.93
N ILE A 139 9.93 7.29 28.03
CA ILE A 139 9.30 6.01 28.37
C ILE A 139 10.27 4.82 28.41
N GLY A 140 11.53 5.07 28.07
CA GLY A 140 12.55 4.02 28.04
C GLY A 140 12.63 3.28 26.70
N PRO A 141 13.65 2.43 26.54
CA PRO A 141 13.87 1.70 25.30
C PRO A 141 12.78 0.67 25.03
N LYS A 142 12.60 0.32 23.74
CA LYS A 142 11.65 -0.72 23.34
C LYS A 142 11.93 -2.04 24.05
N GLY A 143 10.87 -2.68 24.53
CA GLY A 143 10.94 -3.95 25.24
C GLY A 143 10.06 -4.01 26.46
N LYS A 144 10.24 -5.05 27.25
CA LYS A 144 9.39 -5.35 28.42
C LYS A 144 9.38 -4.25 29.50
N GLY A 145 10.43 -3.43 29.57
CA GLY A 145 10.53 -2.36 30.55
C GLY A 145 10.03 -1.00 30.08
N GLN A 146 9.54 -0.91 28.85
CA GLN A 146 9.06 0.36 28.32
C GLN A 146 7.79 0.83 29.03
N LYS A 147 7.79 2.08 29.51
CA LYS A 147 6.64 2.69 30.15
C LYS A 147 5.61 3.14 29.11
N ASN A 148 4.41 3.44 29.59
CA ASN A 148 3.36 4.06 28.79
C ASN A 148 3.34 5.56 29.11
N MET A 149 3.00 6.40 28.13
CA MET A 149 2.88 7.86 28.35
C MET A 149 1.88 8.18 29.46
N ARG A 150 0.87 7.35 29.68
CA ARG A 150 -0.08 7.49 30.77
C ARG A 150 0.59 7.41 32.15
N ASP A 151 1.70 6.71 32.27
CA ASP A 151 2.45 6.52 33.51
C ASP A 151 3.26 7.77 33.91
N LEU A 152 3.38 8.74 33.01
CA LEU A 152 4.15 9.97 33.22
C LEU A 152 3.25 11.13 33.66
N SER A 153 3.80 12.02 34.46
CA SER A 153 3.11 13.26 34.84
C SER A 153 3.05 14.23 33.65
N PRO A 154 2.07 15.15 33.63
CA PRO A 154 2.07 16.22 32.63
C PRO A 154 3.36 17.04 32.57
N GLU A 155 4.00 17.26 33.74
CA GLU A 155 5.28 17.98 33.84
C GLU A 155 6.43 17.22 33.15
N ALA A 156 6.37 15.91 33.10
CA ALA A 156 7.38 15.10 32.41
C ALA A 156 7.17 15.08 30.87
N ILE A 157 5.94 15.27 30.41
CA ILE A 157 5.55 15.14 29.00
C ILE A 157 5.57 16.46 28.24
N TYR A 158 5.19 17.57 28.88
CA TYR A 158 4.81 18.79 28.17
C TYR A 158 5.90 19.36 27.27
N LYS A 159 7.17 19.27 27.65
CA LYS A 159 8.28 19.76 26.82
C LYS A 159 8.44 18.97 25.53
N TYR A 160 8.34 17.66 25.64
CA TYR A 160 8.37 16.76 24.48
C TYR A 160 7.18 17.03 23.54
N ALA A 161 5.97 17.11 24.08
CA ALA A 161 4.76 17.35 23.30
C ALA A 161 4.75 18.73 22.64
N CYS A 162 5.17 19.77 23.36
CA CYS A 162 5.27 21.12 22.82
C CYS A 162 6.33 21.21 21.72
N GLU A 163 7.46 20.52 21.89
CA GLU A 163 8.49 20.45 20.85
C GLU A 163 7.92 19.83 19.57
N ASP A 164 7.17 18.73 19.67
CA ASP A 164 6.56 18.08 18.50
C ASP A 164 5.65 19.03 17.73
N ALA A 165 4.79 19.77 18.43
CA ALA A 165 3.89 20.74 17.79
C ALA A 165 4.65 21.90 17.14
N ASP A 166 5.66 22.44 17.81
CA ASP A 166 6.50 23.54 17.32
C ASP A 166 7.31 23.11 16.09
N VAL A 167 7.99 21.97 16.18
CA VAL A 167 8.79 21.41 15.07
C VAL A 167 7.90 21.15 13.86
N THR A 168 6.72 20.61 14.06
CA THR A 168 5.76 20.35 12.99
C THR A 168 5.38 21.64 12.26
N LEU A 169 5.12 22.72 12.99
CA LEU A 169 4.79 24.01 12.37
C LEU A 169 5.98 24.58 11.59
N LYS A 170 7.18 24.50 12.15
CA LYS A 170 8.41 24.94 11.47
C LYS A 170 8.68 24.15 10.19
N LEU A 171 8.51 22.82 10.25
CA LEU A 171 8.66 21.96 9.08
C LEU A 171 7.63 22.30 7.99
N LYS A 172 6.39 22.58 8.37
CA LYS A 172 5.36 23.02 7.42
C LYS A 172 5.82 24.25 6.65
N ASN A 173 6.35 25.25 7.32
CA ASN A 173 6.79 26.48 6.67
C ASN A 173 7.92 26.25 5.66
N ILE A 174 8.83 25.33 5.96
CA ILE A 174 9.93 24.97 5.05
C ILE A 174 9.43 24.10 3.91
N LEU A 175 8.68 23.05 4.22
CA LEU A 175 8.21 22.08 3.21
C LEU A 175 7.20 22.69 2.23
N GLU A 176 6.38 23.63 2.67
CA GLU A 176 5.49 24.38 1.79
C GLU A 176 6.28 25.09 0.68
N GLN A 177 7.38 25.72 1.02
CA GLN A 177 8.25 26.40 0.05
C GLN A 177 8.95 25.38 -0.87
N GLU A 178 9.41 24.26 -0.31
CA GLU A 178 10.03 23.18 -1.09
C GLU A 178 9.05 22.57 -2.11
N LEU A 179 7.78 22.42 -1.73
CA LEU A 179 6.74 21.96 -2.65
C LEU A 179 6.58 22.90 -3.86
N LYS A 180 6.61 24.21 -3.61
CA LYS A 180 6.57 25.22 -4.69
C LYS A 180 7.78 25.11 -5.59
N THR A 181 8.97 25.12 -5.01
CA THR A 181 10.24 25.11 -5.74
C THR A 181 10.38 23.88 -6.62
N ASN A 182 9.84 22.73 -6.19
CA ASN A 182 9.94 21.47 -6.91
C ASN A 182 8.69 21.12 -7.75
N ASP A 183 7.79 22.07 -7.92
CA ASP A 183 6.56 21.89 -8.73
C ASP A 183 5.75 20.67 -8.28
N ALA A 184 5.62 20.51 -6.95
CA ALA A 184 4.95 19.36 -6.33
C ALA A 184 3.62 19.74 -5.65
N GLU A 185 3.21 21.02 -5.71
CA GLU A 185 2.02 21.50 -5.04
C GLU A 185 0.73 20.83 -5.52
N LYS A 186 0.60 20.66 -6.82
CA LYS A 186 -0.62 20.09 -7.40
C LYS A 186 -0.86 18.67 -6.91
N LEU A 187 0.15 17.81 -6.96
CA LEU A 187 0.06 16.45 -6.45
C LEU A 187 -0.27 16.44 -4.95
N PHE A 188 0.42 17.28 -4.19
CA PHE A 188 0.24 17.33 -2.74
C PHE A 188 -1.16 17.81 -2.34
N TYR A 189 -1.60 18.97 -2.86
CA TYR A 189 -2.88 19.57 -2.44
C TYR A 189 -4.11 18.97 -3.13
N GLU A 190 -3.98 18.45 -4.34
CA GLU A 190 -5.13 17.92 -5.08
C GLU A 190 -5.35 16.42 -4.88
N ILE A 191 -4.31 15.65 -4.56
CA ILE A 191 -4.39 14.19 -4.41
C ILE A 191 -4.03 13.75 -3.00
N GLU A 192 -2.80 14.01 -2.55
CA GLU A 192 -2.29 13.41 -1.31
C GLU A 192 -2.98 13.95 -0.05
N MET A 193 -3.20 15.25 0.05
CA MET A 193 -3.89 15.80 1.22
C MET A 193 -5.37 15.44 1.27
N PRO A 194 -6.15 15.56 0.17
CA PRO A 194 -7.53 15.10 0.19
C PRO A 194 -7.69 13.60 0.48
N LEU A 195 -6.66 12.80 0.21
CA LEU A 195 -6.67 11.36 0.49
C LEU A 195 -6.59 11.05 2.00
N VAL A 196 -5.98 11.91 2.80
CA VAL A 196 -5.80 11.66 4.24
C VAL A 196 -7.13 11.39 4.97
N PRO A 197 -8.16 12.22 4.83
CA PRO A 197 -9.47 11.93 5.44
C PRO A 197 -10.12 10.66 4.89
N VAL A 198 -9.88 10.33 3.62
CA VAL A 198 -10.41 9.10 3.00
C VAL A 198 -9.82 7.87 3.68
N LEU A 199 -8.51 7.86 3.88
CA LEU A 199 -7.82 6.75 4.54
C LEU A 199 -8.24 6.63 6.00
N ALA A 200 -8.38 7.75 6.71
CA ALA A 200 -8.90 7.75 8.08
C ALA A 200 -10.30 7.15 8.14
N TYR A 201 -11.16 7.53 7.21
CA TYR A 201 -12.52 6.99 7.08
C TYR A 201 -12.50 5.47 6.83
N MET A 202 -11.67 4.99 5.90
CA MET A 202 -11.55 3.56 5.59
C MET A 202 -11.02 2.76 6.78
N GLU A 203 -10.00 3.28 7.45
CA GLU A 203 -9.44 2.62 8.64
C GLU A 203 -10.44 2.57 9.80
N ARG A 204 -11.23 3.63 9.97
CA ARG A 204 -12.30 3.67 10.98
C ARG A 204 -13.41 2.69 10.64
N ASN A 205 -13.79 2.57 9.38
CA ASN A 205 -14.81 1.62 8.94
C ASN A 205 -14.42 0.19 9.29
N GLY A 206 -13.17 -0.19 9.03
CA GLY A 206 -12.70 -1.56 9.23
C GLY A 206 -13.40 -2.56 8.32
N VAL A 207 -13.03 -3.82 8.45
CA VAL A 207 -13.62 -4.93 7.70
C VAL A 207 -13.94 -6.09 8.65
N ARG A 208 -15.09 -6.71 8.45
CA ARG A 208 -15.48 -7.90 9.21
C ARG A 208 -14.79 -9.12 8.63
N VAL A 209 -14.43 -10.02 9.53
CA VAL A 209 -13.79 -11.28 9.19
C VAL A 209 -14.62 -12.43 9.78
N ASP A 210 -14.91 -13.42 8.95
CA ASP A 210 -15.62 -14.63 9.35
C ASP A 210 -14.65 -15.57 10.10
N THR A 211 -14.64 -15.51 11.40
CA THR A 211 -13.74 -16.29 12.25
C THR A 211 -14.00 -17.79 12.17
N GLU A 212 -15.25 -18.20 11.98
CA GLU A 212 -15.59 -19.61 11.82
C GLU A 212 -15.04 -20.17 10.51
N ALA A 213 -15.15 -19.43 9.41
CA ALA A 213 -14.55 -19.80 8.14
C ALA A 213 -13.03 -19.94 8.24
N LEU A 214 -12.37 -19.00 8.94
CA LEU A 214 -10.91 -19.08 9.17
C LEU A 214 -10.53 -20.31 10.00
N LYS A 215 -11.31 -20.63 11.01
CA LYS A 215 -11.07 -21.82 11.85
C LYS A 215 -11.16 -23.11 11.03
N GLN A 216 -12.19 -23.23 10.19
CA GLN A 216 -12.36 -24.39 9.30
C GLN A 216 -11.19 -24.49 8.31
N THR A 217 -10.76 -23.38 7.74
CA THR A 217 -9.61 -23.34 6.83
C THR A 217 -8.32 -23.73 7.55
N SER A 218 -8.13 -23.25 8.79
CA SER A 218 -6.98 -23.64 9.63
C SER A 218 -6.91 -25.13 9.88
N GLU A 219 -8.04 -25.74 10.24
CA GLU A 219 -8.14 -27.18 10.46
C GLU A 219 -7.84 -27.98 9.19
N HIS A 220 -8.39 -27.54 8.06
CA HIS A 220 -8.16 -28.18 6.75
C HIS A 220 -6.69 -28.09 6.31
N PHE A 221 -6.09 -26.91 6.41
CA PHE A 221 -4.69 -26.70 6.03
C PHE A 221 -3.72 -27.44 6.93
N THR A 222 -4.01 -27.49 8.23
CA THR A 222 -3.21 -28.25 9.19
C THR A 222 -3.24 -29.74 8.89
N ALA A 223 -4.40 -30.31 8.55
CA ALA A 223 -4.53 -31.70 8.15
C ALA A 223 -3.74 -32.01 6.86
N ARG A 224 -3.82 -31.12 5.87
CA ARG A 224 -3.03 -31.25 4.63
C ARG A 224 -1.53 -31.20 4.91
N MET A 225 -1.08 -30.28 5.77
CA MET A 225 0.33 -30.18 6.13
C MET A 225 0.84 -31.45 6.80
N ASN A 226 0.07 -32.02 7.71
CA ASN A 226 0.44 -33.27 8.38
C ASN A 226 0.56 -34.43 7.39
N GLN A 227 -0.37 -34.53 6.45
CA GLN A 227 -0.32 -35.54 5.39
C GLN A 227 0.90 -35.36 4.49
N ILE A 228 1.18 -34.14 4.08
CA ILE A 228 2.35 -33.82 3.24
C ILE A 228 3.64 -34.15 3.98
N GLU A 229 3.71 -33.86 5.26
CA GLU A 229 4.88 -34.18 6.09
C GLU A 229 5.15 -35.68 6.13
N GLU A 230 4.13 -36.51 6.29
CA GLU A 230 4.25 -37.97 6.19
C GLU A 230 4.75 -38.41 4.81
N GLU A 231 4.19 -37.88 3.76
CA GLU A 231 4.59 -38.19 2.38
C GLU A 231 6.04 -37.79 2.12
N VAL A 232 6.47 -36.62 2.61
CA VAL A 232 7.85 -36.13 2.48
C VAL A 232 8.81 -37.06 3.24
N HIS A 233 8.46 -37.47 4.44
CA HIS A 233 9.27 -38.41 5.22
C HIS A 233 9.41 -39.76 4.55
N GLN A 234 8.34 -40.26 3.92
CA GLN A 234 8.39 -41.50 3.13
C GLN A 234 9.29 -41.36 1.91
N LEU A 235 9.17 -40.26 1.16
CA LEU A 235 10.01 -39.99 -0.02
C LEU A 235 11.48 -39.81 0.36
N ALA A 236 11.75 -39.21 1.51
CA ALA A 236 13.11 -39.01 2.01
C ALA A 236 13.70 -40.29 2.61
N GLY A 237 12.84 -41.24 3.03
CA GLY A 237 13.26 -42.44 3.72
C GLY A 237 13.74 -42.20 5.15
N THR A 238 13.46 -41.03 5.71
CA THR A 238 13.80 -40.65 7.09
C THR A 238 12.91 -39.50 7.56
N ASP A 239 12.73 -39.41 8.86
CA ASP A 239 12.07 -38.27 9.47
C ASP A 239 13.08 -37.11 9.59
N PHE A 240 12.62 -35.91 9.36
CA PHE A 240 13.40 -34.69 9.53
C PHE A 240 12.46 -33.48 9.69
N ASN A 241 13.03 -32.35 10.12
CA ASN A 241 12.26 -31.12 10.28
C ASN A 241 12.15 -30.36 8.97
N ILE A 242 10.98 -30.39 8.32
CA ILE A 242 10.70 -29.69 7.05
C ILE A 242 10.86 -28.18 7.21
N ALA A 243 10.66 -27.62 8.40
CA ALA A 243 10.83 -26.21 8.69
C ALA A 243 12.29 -25.78 8.79
N SER A 244 13.24 -26.71 8.84
CA SER A 244 14.67 -26.42 8.91
C SER A 244 15.28 -26.39 7.52
N PRO A 245 15.73 -25.22 7.00
CA PRO A 245 16.42 -25.16 5.70
C PRO A 245 17.65 -26.05 5.64
N LYS A 246 18.37 -26.17 6.75
CA LYS A 246 19.55 -27.02 6.86
C LYS A 246 19.21 -28.49 6.64
N GLN A 247 18.19 -29.00 7.35
CA GLN A 247 17.78 -30.40 7.22
C GLN A 247 17.18 -30.70 5.85
N VAL A 248 16.41 -29.78 5.29
CA VAL A 248 15.88 -29.89 3.91
C VAL A 248 17.04 -30.01 2.91
N GLY A 249 18.05 -29.16 3.02
CA GLY A 249 19.23 -29.20 2.16
C GLY A 249 19.99 -30.52 2.25
N GLU A 250 20.20 -31.01 3.46
CA GLU A 250 20.89 -32.30 3.70
C GLU A 250 20.10 -33.46 3.07
N VAL A 251 18.80 -33.48 3.20
CA VAL A 251 17.94 -34.51 2.61
C VAL A 251 17.96 -34.45 1.08
N LEU A 252 17.79 -33.28 0.49
CA LEU A 252 17.70 -33.13 -0.96
C LEU A 252 19.04 -33.35 -1.66
N PHE A 253 20.12 -32.84 -1.09
CA PHE A 253 21.41 -32.77 -1.79
C PHE A 253 22.46 -33.79 -1.31
N ASP A 254 22.43 -34.17 -0.04
CA ASP A 254 23.37 -35.20 0.48
C ASP A 254 22.75 -36.60 0.43
N LYS A 255 21.48 -36.76 0.83
CA LYS A 255 20.84 -38.08 0.88
C LYS A 255 20.23 -38.48 -0.47
N LEU A 256 19.36 -37.67 -1.05
CA LEU A 256 18.65 -37.97 -2.30
C LEU A 256 19.45 -37.58 -3.54
N ARG A 257 20.40 -36.67 -3.39
CA ARG A 257 21.30 -36.22 -4.48
C ARG A 257 20.52 -35.87 -5.77
N ILE A 258 19.52 -35.03 -5.64
CA ILE A 258 18.62 -34.68 -6.76
C ILE A 258 19.31 -33.85 -7.86
N VAL A 259 20.45 -33.23 -7.54
CA VAL A 259 21.35 -32.54 -8.49
C VAL A 259 22.78 -32.82 -8.17
N GLU A 260 23.66 -32.74 -9.18
CA GLU A 260 25.12 -33.00 -9.00
C GLU A 260 25.82 -31.86 -8.25
N LYS A 261 25.47 -30.62 -8.56
CA LYS A 261 26.03 -29.41 -7.94
C LYS A 261 24.95 -28.52 -7.37
N ALA A 262 24.81 -28.54 -6.06
CA ALA A 262 23.87 -27.69 -5.36
C ALA A 262 24.50 -26.35 -4.96
N LYS A 263 23.74 -25.28 -5.06
CA LYS A 263 24.19 -23.96 -4.58
C LYS A 263 24.31 -23.94 -3.07
N LYS A 264 25.36 -23.30 -2.58
CA LYS A 264 25.61 -23.11 -1.14
C LYS A 264 25.70 -21.63 -0.79
N THR A 265 25.34 -21.32 0.44
CA THR A 265 25.51 -19.99 1.03
C THR A 265 26.99 -19.74 1.34
N LYS A 266 27.34 -18.50 1.67
CA LYS A 266 28.73 -18.15 2.09
C LYS A 266 29.19 -18.94 3.30
N THR A 267 28.28 -19.43 4.14
CA THR A 267 28.60 -20.25 5.33
C THR A 267 28.64 -21.75 5.03
N GLY A 268 28.46 -22.15 3.77
CA GLY A 268 28.55 -23.56 3.36
C GLY A 268 27.27 -24.36 3.49
N GLN A 269 26.14 -23.74 3.87
CA GLN A 269 24.83 -24.38 3.92
C GLN A 269 24.20 -24.41 2.53
N TYR A 270 23.49 -25.49 2.19
CA TYR A 270 22.73 -25.55 0.93
C TYR A 270 21.64 -24.48 0.88
N VAL A 271 21.49 -23.87 -0.30
CA VAL A 271 20.42 -22.91 -0.55
C VAL A 271 19.13 -23.67 -0.85
N THR A 272 18.09 -23.43 -0.04
CA THR A 272 16.78 -24.03 -0.19
C THR A 272 15.68 -22.97 -0.32
N SER A 273 16.01 -21.81 -0.88
CA SER A 273 15.03 -20.74 -1.14
C SER A 273 13.94 -21.23 -2.10
N GLU A 274 12.79 -20.55 -2.08
CA GLU A 274 11.67 -20.85 -2.96
C GLU A 274 12.09 -20.84 -4.43
N GLU A 275 12.89 -19.84 -4.84
CA GLU A 275 13.40 -19.73 -6.20
C GLU A 275 14.21 -20.96 -6.61
N VAL A 276 15.13 -21.39 -5.75
CA VAL A 276 15.98 -22.57 -6.02
C VAL A 276 15.12 -23.83 -6.09
N LEU A 277 14.22 -24.05 -5.13
CA LEU A 277 13.38 -25.24 -5.11
C LEU A 277 12.39 -25.26 -6.29
N GLU A 278 11.85 -24.11 -6.70
CA GLU A 278 10.99 -24.06 -7.90
C GLU A 278 11.73 -24.52 -9.16
N SER A 279 13.00 -24.13 -9.29
CA SER A 279 13.83 -24.59 -10.42
C SER A 279 14.10 -26.09 -10.41
N LEU A 280 13.96 -26.73 -9.26
CA LEU A 280 14.21 -28.17 -9.06
C LEU A 280 12.94 -29.02 -9.00
N ARG A 281 11.78 -28.41 -9.18
CA ARG A 281 10.47 -29.08 -9.05
C ARG A 281 10.35 -30.34 -9.92
N GLY A 282 10.92 -30.32 -11.11
CA GLY A 282 10.95 -31.47 -12.02
C GLY A 282 11.99 -32.55 -11.71
N LYS A 283 12.87 -32.33 -10.76
CA LYS A 283 13.96 -33.26 -10.44
C LYS A 283 13.56 -34.39 -9.50
N HIS A 284 12.62 -34.14 -8.61
CA HIS A 284 12.11 -35.14 -7.67
C HIS A 284 10.75 -34.72 -7.13
N GLU A 285 9.86 -35.67 -6.90
CA GLU A 285 8.51 -35.43 -6.37
C GLU A 285 8.50 -34.73 -5.03
N ILE A 286 9.50 -34.98 -4.16
CA ILE A 286 9.61 -34.39 -2.84
C ILE A 286 9.70 -32.86 -2.87
N VAL A 287 10.28 -32.28 -3.91
CA VAL A 287 10.47 -30.82 -4.02
C VAL A 287 9.14 -30.09 -4.05
N GLY A 288 8.21 -30.55 -4.88
CA GLY A 288 6.85 -29.98 -4.98
C GLY A 288 6.09 -30.06 -3.66
N LYS A 289 6.24 -31.17 -2.93
CA LYS A 289 5.59 -31.38 -1.63
C LYS A 289 6.18 -30.48 -0.53
N ILE A 290 7.48 -30.28 -0.52
CA ILE A 290 8.13 -29.35 0.40
C ILE A 290 7.65 -27.92 0.14
N LEU A 291 7.56 -27.52 -1.13
CA LEU A 291 7.05 -26.20 -1.51
C LEU A 291 5.59 -26.00 -1.09
N GLU A 292 4.74 -27.02 -1.29
CA GLU A 292 3.34 -26.99 -0.86
C GLU A 292 3.23 -26.83 0.67
N HIS A 293 4.00 -27.60 1.42
CA HIS A 293 4.05 -27.51 2.88
C HIS A 293 4.43 -26.11 3.34
N ARG A 294 5.48 -25.53 2.76
CA ARG A 294 5.94 -24.18 3.07
C ARG A 294 4.88 -23.13 2.76
N GLY A 295 4.20 -23.27 1.61
CA GLY A 295 3.11 -22.37 1.21
C GLY A 295 1.97 -22.38 2.21
N LEU A 296 1.50 -23.56 2.61
CA LEU A 296 0.43 -23.71 3.60
C LEU A 296 0.84 -23.14 4.95
N LYS A 297 2.05 -23.43 5.41
CA LYS A 297 2.56 -22.91 6.68
C LYS A 297 2.60 -21.39 6.70
N LYS A 298 3.05 -20.79 5.62
CA LYS A 298 3.10 -19.32 5.48
C LYS A 298 1.71 -18.71 5.54
N LEU A 299 0.73 -19.28 4.82
CA LEU A 299 -0.64 -18.80 4.82
C LEU A 299 -1.29 -18.92 6.21
N LEU A 300 -1.06 -20.05 6.89
CA LEU A 300 -1.53 -20.25 8.26
C LEU A 300 -0.97 -19.21 9.23
N GLY A 301 0.35 -19.05 9.23
CA GLY A 301 1.03 -18.17 10.19
C GLY A 301 0.79 -16.68 9.91
N THR A 302 0.73 -16.28 8.65
CA THR A 302 0.64 -14.86 8.27
C THR A 302 -0.81 -14.36 8.27
N TYR A 303 -1.77 -15.19 7.88
CA TYR A 303 -3.16 -14.76 7.70
C TYR A 303 -4.17 -15.57 8.51
N ILE A 304 -4.26 -16.86 8.31
CA ILE A 304 -5.38 -17.66 8.82
C ILE A 304 -5.44 -17.65 10.33
N ASP A 305 -4.31 -17.89 11.00
CA ASP A 305 -4.23 -17.91 12.46
C ASP A 305 -3.98 -16.53 13.06
N ALA A 306 -3.42 -15.61 12.27
CA ALA A 306 -3.09 -14.25 12.73
C ALA A 306 -4.29 -13.29 12.66
N LEU A 307 -5.14 -13.39 11.63
CA LEU A 307 -6.27 -12.48 11.44
C LEU A 307 -7.22 -12.41 12.63
N PRO A 308 -7.64 -13.53 13.24
CA PRO A 308 -8.52 -13.46 14.42
C PRO A 308 -7.94 -12.67 15.58
N LEU A 309 -6.61 -12.67 15.72
CA LEU A 309 -5.92 -11.95 16.79
C LEU A 309 -5.90 -10.44 16.59
N LEU A 310 -6.14 -9.97 15.38
CA LEU A 310 -6.16 -8.55 15.00
C LEU A 310 -7.56 -7.93 15.14
N ILE A 311 -8.57 -8.73 15.41
CA ILE A 311 -9.94 -8.23 15.55
C ILE A 311 -10.04 -7.33 16.79
N ASN A 312 -10.50 -6.10 16.58
CA ASN A 312 -10.77 -5.17 17.66
C ASN A 312 -12.00 -5.66 18.44
N LYS A 313 -11.85 -5.80 19.75
CA LYS A 313 -12.91 -6.35 20.63
C LYS A 313 -14.15 -5.46 20.71
N GLU A 314 -13.98 -4.14 20.56
CA GLU A 314 -15.10 -3.20 20.63
C GLU A 314 -15.87 -3.12 19.32
N THR A 315 -15.17 -3.11 18.19
CA THR A 315 -15.80 -2.98 16.87
C THR A 315 -16.15 -4.31 16.23
N GLY A 316 -15.49 -5.40 16.63
CA GLY A 316 -15.61 -6.72 16.00
C GLY A 316 -14.96 -6.79 14.61
N LYS A 317 -14.15 -5.82 14.26
CA LYS A 317 -13.55 -5.69 12.92
C LYS A 317 -12.04 -5.62 12.97
N ILE A 318 -11.42 -5.84 11.83
CA ILE A 318 -10.01 -5.57 11.61
C ILE A 318 -9.89 -4.17 11.00
N HIS A 319 -9.02 -3.35 11.58
CA HIS A 319 -8.73 -2.00 11.12
C HIS A 319 -7.30 -1.95 10.58
N THR A 320 -7.13 -2.38 9.33
CA THR A 320 -5.81 -2.31 8.68
C THR A 320 -5.38 -0.86 8.52
N SER A 321 -4.07 -0.62 8.60
CA SER A 321 -3.50 0.69 8.33
C SER A 321 -3.14 0.82 6.86
N PHE A 322 -3.57 1.89 6.22
CA PHE A 322 -3.18 2.23 4.85
C PHE A 322 -2.06 3.27 4.91
N ASN A 323 -0.86 2.87 4.52
CA ASN A 323 0.34 3.70 4.65
C ASN A 323 0.59 4.47 3.35
N GLN A 324 0.63 5.78 3.47
CA GLN A 324 0.75 6.70 2.33
C GLN A 324 2.20 6.99 1.95
N THR A 325 3.15 6.75 2.84
CA THR A 325 4.53 7.23 2.73
C THR A 325 5.60 6.12 2.71
N VAL A 326 5.21 4.89 2.44
CA VAL A 326 6.12 3.73 2.52
C VAL A 326 6.73 3.37 1.16
N THR A 327 5.92 3.33 0.10
CA THR A 327 6.40 2.88 -1.22
C THR A 327 7.02 4.04 -2.01
N ALA A 328 8.07 3.76 -2.76
CA ALA A 328 8.69 4.76 -3.64
C ALA A 328 7.87 5.02 -4.92
N THR A 329 6.90 4.17 -5.22
CA THR A 329 6.11 4.22 -6.46
C THR A 329 4.87 5.11 -6.39
N GLY A 330 4.46 5.51 -5.19
CA GLY A 330 3.18 6.20 -4.96
C GLY A 330 2.04 5.27 -4.55
N ARG A 331 2.23 3.95 -4.60
CA ARG A 331 1.22 3.01 -4.15
C ARG A 331 1.03 3.09 -2.64
N LEU A 332 -0.19 2.81 -2.20
CA LEU A 332 -0.46 2.58 -0.78
C LEU A 332 0.10 1.22 -0.38
N SER A 333 0.59 1.11 0.84
CA SER A 333 0.85 -0.19 1.46
C SER A 333 -0.15 -0.39 2.60
N SER A 334 -0.31 -1.62 3.03
CA SER A 334 -1.15 -1.90 4.19
C SER A 334 -0.38 -2.71 5.23
N SER A 335 -0.73 -2.49 6.50
CA SER A 335 -0.12 -3.20 7.63
C SER A 335 -1.16 -3.50 8.70
N ASN A 336 -0.90 -4.56 9.45
CA ASN A 336 -1.75 -5.02 10.54
C ASN A 336 -3.22 -5.30 10.13
N PRO A 337 -3.51 -6.13 9.11
CA PRO A 337 -2.60 -6.98 8.33
C PRO A 337 -2.13 -6.33 7.03
N ASN A 338 -1.12 -6.94 6.38
CA ASN A 338 -0.72 -6.58 5.03
C ASN A 338 -1.58 -7.35 4.02
N LEU A 339 -2.59 -6.69 3.47
CA LEU A 339 -3.54 -7.29 2.53
C LEU A 339 -3.01 -7.35 1.09
N GLN A 340 -1.97 -6.57 0.78
CA GLN A 340 -1.38 -6.55 -0.57
C GLN A 340 -0.65 -7.85 -0.92
N ASN A 341 -0.23 -8.62 0.08
CA ASN A 341 0.54 -9.84 -0.09
C ASN A 341 -0.31 -11.12 -0.08
N ILE A 342 -1.64 -11.03 0.02
CA ILE A 342 -2.51 -12.20 -0.08
C ILE A 342 -2.39 -12.77 -1.51
N PRO A 343 -2.01 -14.05 -1.69
CA PRO A 343 -1.88 -14.62 -3.03
C PRO A 343 -3.21 -14.59 -3.81
N ILE A 344 -3.17 -14.01 -5.00
CA ILE A 344 -4.36 -13.82 -5.84
C ILE A 344 -4.63 -15.05 -6.72
N ARG A 345 -3.56 -15.67 -7.22
CA ARG A 345 -3.64 -16.75 -8.21
C ARG A 345 -3.68 -18.16 -7.62
N ASN A 346 -3.31 -18.26 -6.34
CA ASN A 346 -3.25 -19.53 -5.63
C ASN A 346 -4.63 -19.88 -5.06
N GLU A 347 -5.10 -21.11 -5.30
CA GLU A 347 -6.38 -21.60 -4.76
C GLU A 347 -6.43 -21.54 -3.23
N ASP A 348 -5.31 -21.80 -2.57
CA ASP A 348 -5.22 -21.70 -1.12
C ASP A 348 -5.35 -20.25 -0.63
N GLY A 349 -4.80 -19.28 -1.37
CA GLY A 349 -4.96 -17.86 -1.09
C GLY A 349 -6.39 -17.36 -1.24
N LYS A 350 -7.15 -17.95 -2.15
CA LYS A 350 -8.57 -17.63 -2.35
C LYS A 350 -9.41 -17.95 -1.11
N GLU A 351 -9.06 -18.99 -0.36
CA GLU A 351 -9.75 -19.34 0.88
C GLU A 351 -9.66 -18.22 1.93
N ILE A 352 -8.56 -17.47 1.95
CA ILE A 352 -8.40 -16.32 2.85
C ILE A 352 -9.39 -15.22 2.49
N ARG A 353 -9.61 -14.96 1.21
CA ARG A 353 -10.54 -13.93 0.75
C ARG A 353 -12.00 -14.21 1.09
N LYS A 354 -12.38 -15.48 1.17
CA LYS A 354 -13.72 -15.87 1.61
C LYS A 354 -14.05 -15.42 3.02
N ALA A 355 -13.02 -15.22 3.85
CA ALA A 355 -13.19 -14.80 5.22
C ALA A 355 -13.52 -13.31 5.38
N PHE A 356 -13.26 -12.49 4.37
CA PHE A 356 -13.58 -11.06 4.40
C PHE A 356 -15.00 -10.84 3.94
N ILE A 357 -15.85 -10.38 4.86
CA ILE A 357 -17.29 -10.27 4.70
C ILE A 357 -17.78 -8.83 4.94
N PRO A 358 -18.94 -8.44 4.37
CA PRO A 358 -19.49 -7.13 4.62
C PRO A 358 -20.11 -7.02 6.01
N ASP A 359 -20.53 -5.82 6.38
CA ASP A 359 -21.32 -5.58 7.60
C ASP A 359 -22.65 -6.33 7.52
N ASP A 360 -23.26 -6.59 8.69
CA ASP A 360 -24.56 -7.28 8.77
C ASP A 360 -25.60 -6.60 7.88
N GLY A 361 -26.28 -7.41 7.08
CA GLY A 361 -27.30 -6.94 6.17
C GLY A 361 -26.79 -6.26 4.91
N CYS A 362 -25.48 -6.19 4.72
CA CYS A 362 -24.85 -5.59 3.54
C CYS A 362 -24.34 -6.66 2.57
N GLU A 363 -24.03 -6.24 1.35
CA GLU A 363 -23.31 -7.05 0.37
C GLU A 363 -21.91 -6.51 0.16
N PHE A 364 -21.00 -7.39 -0.22
CA PHE A 364 -19.63 -7.04 -0.58
C PHE A 364 -19.60 -6.62 -2.05
N PHE A 365 -19.02 -5.46 -2.33
CA PHE A 365 -18.86 -4.93 -3.67
C PHE A 365 -17.38 -4.68 -3.94
N SER A 366 -16.89 -5.20 -5.06
CA SER A 366 -15.51 -4.98 -5.54
C SER A 366 -15.54 -4.30 -6.89
N ALA A 367 -14.68 -3.31 -7.08
CA ALA A 367 -14.47 -2.67 -8.37
C ALA A 367 -12.96 -2.55 -8.61
N ASP A 368 -12.50 -2.96 -9.78
CA ASP A 368 -11.09 -2.91 -10.14
C ASP A 368 -10.89 -2.36 -11.54
N TYR A 369 -9.75 -1.68 -11.74
CA TYR A 369 -9.37 -1.19 -13.06
C TYR A 369 -8.95 -2.33 -13.96
N SER A 370 -9.51 -2.34 -15.16
CA SER A 370 -9.16 -3.30 -16.21
C SER A 370 -7.91 -2.83 -16.97
N GLN A 371 -6.83 -3.60 -16.87
CA GLN A 371 -5.61 -3.38 -17.65
C GLN A 371 -5.05 -1.96 -17.56
N ILE A 372 -5.11 -1.36 -16.37
CA ILE A 372 -4.76 0.05 -16.20
C ILE A 372 -3.32 0.37 -16.62
N GLU A 373 -2.36 -0.50 -16.30
CA GLU A 373 -0.96 -0.25 -16.64
C GLU A 373 -0.74 -0.26 -18.16
N LEU A 374 -1.38 -1.17 -18.88
CA LEU A 374 -1.31 -1.22 -20.34
C LEU A 374 -2.02 -0.02 -21.00
N ARG A 375 -3.13 0.41 -20.44
CA ARG A 375 -3.83 1.63 -20.90
C ARG A 375 -2.98 2.88 -20.71
N ILE A 376 -2.29 2.97 -19.59
CA ILE A 376 -1.35 4.05 -19.30
C ILE A 376 -0.17 3.99 -20.27
N MET A 377 0.38 2.81 -20.53
CA MET A 377 1.45 2.62 -21.50
C MET A 377 1.01 3.10 -22.90
N ALA A 378 -0.17 2.75 -23.33
CA ALA A 378 -0.73 3.20 -24.61
C ALA A 378 -0.83 4.73 -24.67
N HIS A 379 -1.31 5.34 -23.60
CA HIS A 379 -1.44 6.79 -23.49
C HIS A 379 -0.07 7.50 -23.49
N LEU A 380 0.86 7.05 -22.64
CA LEU A 380 2.18 7.69 -22.50
C LEU A 380 3.04 7.52 -23.76
N SER A 381 2.98 6.35 -24.39
CA SER A 381 3.72 6.10 -25.64
C SER A 381 3.08 6.77 -26.86
N GLY A 382 1.77 7.00 -26.80
CA GLY A 382 1.00 7.47 -27.95
C GLY A 382 0.90 6.44 -29.07
N ASP A 383 1.14 5.16 -28.80
CA ASP A 383 1.13 4.12 -29.83
C ASP A 383 -0.27 3.95 -30.44
N ALA A 384 -0.39 4.29 -31.71
CA ALA A 384 -1.67 4.33 -32.41
C ALA A 384 -2.34 2.96 -32.45
N ASN A 385 -1.59 1.88 -32.62
CA ASN A 385 -2.13 0.53 -32.71
C ASN A 385 -2.65 0.03 -31.37
N MET A 386 -1.95 0.32 -30.28
CA MET A 386 -2.39 -0.05 -28.93
C MET A 386 -3.59 0.79 -28.51
N ILE A 387 -3.59 2.08 -28.77
CA ILE A 387 -4.72 2.98 -28.48
C ILE A 387 -5.97 2.50 -29.22
N GLU A 388 -5.85 2.17 -30.49
CA GLU A 388 -6.96 1.67 -31.30
C GLU A 388 -7.54 0.35 -30.74
N ALA A 389 -6.67 -0.59 -30.36
CA ALA A 389 -7.10 -1.86 -29.78
C ALA A 389 -7.95 -1.64 -28.52
N PHE A 390 -7.55 -0.72 -27.65
CA PHE A 390 -8.33 -0.38 -26.45
C PHE A 390 -9.64 0.35 -26.79
N LYS A 391 -9.65 1.22 -27.77
CA LYS A 391 -10.87 1.93 -28.19
C LYS A 391 -11.91 1.00 -28.81
N GLU A 392 -11.47 0.00 -29.53
CA GLU A 392 -12.36 -1.03 -30.11
C GLU A 392 -12.93 -1.99 -29.05
N GLY A 393 -12.39 -1.96 -27.83
CA GLY A 393 -12.85 -2.80 -26.73
C GLY A 393 -12.39 -4.24 -26.82
N ASP A 394 -11.39 -4.53 -27.65
CA ASP A 394 -10.81 -5.86 -27.79
C ASP A 394 -10.06 -6.30 -26.52
N ASP A 395 -9.97 -7.63 -26.33
CA ASP A 395 -9.03 -8.21 -25.37
C ASP A 395 -7.62 -7.87 -25.84
N ILE A 396 -6.91 -7.04 -25.08
CA ILE A 396 -5.59 -6.51 -25.47
C ILE A 396 -4.57 -7.64 -25.71
N HIS A 397 -4.63 -8.72 -24.95
CA HIS A 397 -3.71 -9.84 -25.12
C HIS A 397 -4.01 -10.61 -26.41
N ALA A 398 -5.28 -10.82 -26.72
CA ALA A 398 -5.69 -11.42 -27.98
C ALA A 398 -5.37 -10.51 -29.17
N ALA A 399 -5.60 -9.21 -29.03
CA ALA A 399 -5.26 -8.22 -30.08
C ALA A 399 -3.76 -8.18 -30.34
N THR A 400 -2.93 -8.19 -29.31
CA THR A 400 -1.47 -8.27 -29.43
C THR A 400 -1.05 -9.55 -30.15
N ALA A 401 -1.58 -10.70 -29.73
CA ALA A 401 -1.29 -11.99 -30.35
C ALA A 401 -1.68 -12.00 -31.84
N ALA A 402 -2.86 -11.50 -32.17
CA ALA A 402 -3.33 -11.42 -33.56
C ALA A 402 -2.36 -10.65 -34.46
N LYS A 403 -1.86 -9.51 -33.97
CA LYS A 403 -0.94 -8.67 -34.72
C LYS A 403 0.46 -9.27 -34.81
N VAL A 404 0.99 -9.80 -33.70
CA VAL A 404 2.33 -10.41 -33.65
C VAL A 404 2.40 -11.67 -34.52
N TYR A 405 1.40 -12.53 -34.43
CA TYR A 405 1.35 -13.77 -35.22
C TYR A 405 0.72 -13.59 -36.60
N LYS A 406 0.26 -12.38 -36.92
CA LYS A 406 -0.33 -12.03 -38.22
C LYS A 406 -1.52 -12.92 -38.60
N ILE A 407 -2.43 -13.11 -37.66
CA ILE A 407 -3.66 -13.87 -37.81
C ILE A 407 -4.86 -13.02 -37.38
N SER A 408 -6.05 -13.48 -37.74
CA SER A 408 -7.30 -12.88 -37.27
C SER A 408 -7.48 -13.11 -35.76
N ILE A 409 -8.07 -12.14 -35.06
CA ILE A 409 -8.23 -12.19 -33.61
C ILE A 409 -9.04 -13.40 -33.14
N ASP A 410 -10.02 -13.82 -33.94
CA ASP A 410 -10.87 -15.01 -33.67
C ASP A 410 -10.13 -16.34 -33.83
N LYS A 411 -8.97 -16.33 -34.47
CA LYS A 411 -8.10 -17.50 -34.66
C LYS A 411 -6.96 -17.58 -33.64
N VAL A 412 -6.85 -16.62 -32.75
CA VAL A 412 -5.82 -16.64 -31.69
C VAL A 412 -6.07 -17.81 -30.75
N THR A 413 -5.06 -18.67 -30.59
CA THR A 413 -5.12 -19.78 -29.64
C THR A 413 -4.90 -19.30 -28.22
N ARG A 414 -5.32 -20.11 -27.24
CA ARG A 414 -5.10 -19.84 -25.83
C ARG A 414 -3.62 -19.71 -25.49
N GLU A 415 -2.78 -20.55 -26.12
CA GLU A 415 -1.32 -20.49 -25.96
C GLU A 415 -0.73 -19.19 -26.51
N GLN A 416 -1.14 -18.78 -27.71
CA GLN A 416 -0.70 -17.52 -28.31
C GLN A 416 -1.11 -16.32 -27.48
N ARG A 417 -2.34 -16.31 -26.97
CA ARG A 417 -2.81 -15.25 -26.08
C ARG A 417 -2.00 -15.19 -24.79
N SER A 418 -1.69 -16.33 -24.20
CA SER A 418 -0.89 -16.44 -22.99
C SER A 418 0.53 -15.90 -23.19
N LYS A 419 1.16 -16.22 -24.31
CA LYS A 419 2.49 -15.70 -24.68
C LYS A 419 2.45 -14.19 -24.88
N ALA A 420 1.44 -13.67 -25.55
CA ALA A 420 1.24 -12.24 -25.75
C ALA A 420 1.01 -11.51 -24.41
N LYS A 421 0.25 -12.12 -23.50
CA LYS A 421 0.05 -11.58 -22.14
C LYS A 421 1.37 -11.45 -21.38
N THR A 422 2.20 -12.48 -21.44
CA THR A 422 3.52 -12.47 -20.82
C THR A 422 4.40 -11.38 -21.44
N ALA A 423 4.37 -11.20 -22.75
CA ALA A 423 5.10 -10.14 -23.44
C ALA A 423 4.58 -8.73 -23.04
N ASN A 424 3.26 -8.53 -23.04
CA ASN A 424 2.66 -7.24 -22.67
C ASN A 424 3.11 -6.78 -21.29
N PHE A 425 3.05 -7.65 -20.29
CA PHE A 425 3.47 -7.30 -18.93
C PHE A 425 4.98 -7.30 -18.77
N GLY A 426 5.69 -8.24 -19.38
CA GLY A 426 7.15 -8.32 -19.28
C GLY A 426 7.85 -7.10 -19.86
N ILE A 427 7.37 -6.59 -20.97
CA ILE A 427 7.97 -5.41 -21.64
C ILE A 427 7.78 -4.15 -20.81
N ILE A 428 6.62 -3.96 -20.17
CA ILE A 428 6.39 -2.85 -19.23
C ILE A 428 7.45 -2.85 -18.11
N TYR A 429 7.82 -4.05 -17.63
CA TYR A 429 8.81 -4.21 -16.58
C TYR A 429 10.25 -4.30 -17.11
N GLY A 430 10.45 -4.08 -18.41
CA GLY A 430 11.79 -4.07 -19.01
C GLY A 430 12.44 -5.44 -19.13
N ILE A 431 11.65 -6.50 -19.33
CA ILE A 431 12.16 -7.86 -19.38
C ILE A 431 13.12 -8.05 -20.57
N SER A 432 14.22 -8.78 -20.35
CA SER A 432 15.17 -9.16 -21.39
C SER A 432 14.69 -10.38 -22.18
N VAL A 433 15.31 -10.63 -23.35
CA VAL A 433 15.08 -11.85 -24.13
C VAL A 433 15.32 -13.10 -23.28
N PHE A 434 16.39 -13.13 -22.49
CA PHE A 434 16.67 -14.24 -21.59
C PHE A 434 15.57 -14.42 -20.53
N GLY A 435 15.16 -13.35 -19.86
CA GLY A 435 14.10 -13.41 -18.85
C GLY A 435 12.76 -13.85 -19.43
N LEU A 436 12.42 -13.40 -20.63
CA LEU A 436 11.18 -13.80 -21.30
C LEU A 436 11.23 -15.29 -21.71
N ALA A 437 12.37 -15.75 -22.23
CA ALA A 437 12.58 -17.15 -22.59
C ALA A 437 12.38 -18.07 -21.37
N GLU A 438 12.96 -17.72 -20.23
CA GLU A 438 12.79 -18.48 -18.99
C GLU A 438 11.32 -18.48 -18.52
N ARG A 439 10.68 -17.34 -18.53
CA ARG A 439 9.30 -17.18 -18.03
C ARG A 439 8.29 -17.97 -18.89
N MET A 440 8.50 -18.03 -20.20
CA MET A 440 7.63 -18.74 -21.12
C MET A 440 8.05 -20.21 -21.35
N ASN A 441 9.19 -20.61 -20.82
CA ASN A 441 9.78 -21.93 -21.06
C ASN A 441 9.95 -22.23 -22.56
N VAL A 442 10.53 -21.28 -23.27
CA VAL A 442 10.85 -21.36 -24.70
C VAL A 442 12.33 -21.04 -24.91
N ASP A 443 12.85 -21.30 -26.12
CA ASP A 443 14.23 -20.93 -26.44
C ASP A 443 14.37 -19.43 -26.67
N ARG A 444 15.63 -18.95 -26.65
CA ARG A 444 15.94 -17.52 -26.82
C ARG A 444 15.53 -16.99 -28.18
N LYS A 445 15.55 -17.84 -29.19
CA LYS A 445 15.14 -17.45 -30.56
C LYS A 445 13.66 -17.10 -30.60
N GLU A 446 12.81 -17.95 -30.03
CA GLU A 446 11.37 -17.72 -29.97
C GLU A 446 11.03 -16.47 -29.14
N ALA A 447 11.70 -16.30 -27.99
CA ALA A 447 11.51 -15.10 -27.15
C ALA A 447 11.93 -13.83 -27.88
N LYS A 448 13.05 -13.86 -28.60
CA LYS A 448 13.51 -12.71 -29.41
C LYS A 448 12.53 -12.38 -30.52
N GLU A 449 12.04 -13.39 -31.23
CA GLU A 449 11.04 -13.20 -32.30
C GLU A 449 9.76 -12.56 -31.76
N LEU A 450 9.32 -12.96 -30.57
CA LEU A 450 8.15 -12.39 -29.91
C LEU A 450 8.38 -10.91 -29.53
N ILE A 451 9.52 -10.59 -28.95
CA ILE A 451 9.87 -9.20 -28.60
C ILE A 451 9.98 -8.34 -29.85
N ASP A 452 10.67 -8.82 -30.87
CA ASP A 452 10.82 -8.09 -32.14
C ASP A 452 9.47 -7.85 -32.81
N GLY A 453 8.61 -8.87 -32.85
CA GLY A 453 7.25 -8.77 -33.35
C GLY A 453 6.38 -7.82 -32.55
N TYR A 454 6.55 -7.79 -31.24
CA TYR A 454 5.85 -6.85 -30.36
C TYR A 454 6.21 -5.40 -30.69
N PHE A 455 7.49 -5.09 -30.80
CA PHE A 455 7.94 -3.75 -31.13
C PHE A 455 7.68 -3.35 -32.59
N GLU A 456 7.62 -4.31 -33.49
CA GLU A 456 7.14 -4.07 -34.87
C GLU A 456 5.66 -3.67 -34.87
N THR A 457 4.86 -4.33 -34.03
CA THR A 457 3.44 -4.04 -33.84
C THR A 457 3.20 -2.70 -33.15
N TYR A 458 4.00 -2.42 -32.12
CA TYR A 458 3.89 -1.22 -31.28
C TYR A 458 5.20 -0.42 -31.27
N PRO A 459 5.59 0.19 -32.40
CA PRO A 459 6.89 0.85 -32.51
C PRO A 459 7.07 2.06 -31.59
N GLN A 460 5.98 2.74 -31.26
CA GLN A 460 6.02 3.91 -30.38
C GLN A 460 6.27 3.54 -28.91
N ILE A 461 6.00 2.29 -28.52
CA ILE A 461 6.35 1.81 -27.18
C ILE A 461 7.86 1.73 -27.02
N LYS A 462 8.58 1.19 -28.01
CA LYS A 462 10.04 1.15 -27.98
C LYS A 462 10.64 2.55 -27.91
N GLU A 463 10.11 3.46 -28.69
CA GLU A 463 10.52 4.87 -28.71
C GLU A 463 10.29 5.52 -27.34
N TYR A 464 9.12 5.27 -26.72
CA TYR A 464 8.80 5.76 -25.38
C TYR A 464 9.77 5.22 -24.32
N MET A 465 10.09 3.94 -24.38
CA MET A 465 11.05 3.33 -23.46
C MET A 465 12.43 3.97 -23.54
N ASP A 466 12.93 4.15 -24.76
CA ASP A 466 14.23 4.77 -24.99
C ASP A 466 14.26 6.24 -24.55
N LYS A 467 13.22 6.99 -24.83
CA LYS A 467 13.06 8.38 -24.39
C LYS A 467 12.97 8.51 -22.87
N SER A 468 12.30 7.57 -22.20
CA SER A 468 12.19 7.57 -20.74
C SER A 468 13.55 7.40 -20.08
N ILE A 469 14.36 6.49 -20.59
CA ILE A 469 15.73 6.28 -20.12
C ILE A 469 16.59 7.53 -20.35
N ASP A 470 16.54 8.11 -21.56
CA ASP A 470 17.30 9.32 -21.91
C ASP A 470 16.90 10.51 -21.03
N LEU A 471 15.61 10.69 -20.79
CA LEU A 471 15.09 11.74 -19.91
C LEU A 471 15.60 11.55 -18.47
N ALA A 472 15.55 10.33 -17.95
CA ALA A 472 16.08 10.01 -16.63
C ALA A 472 17.59 10.29 -16.52
N ARG A 473 18.35 9.97 -17.56
CA ARG A 473 19.80 10.27 -17.60
C ARG A 473 20.08 11.77 -17.59
N GLY A 474 19.27 12.54 -18.29
CA GLY A 474 19.45 13.99 -18.39
C GLY A 474 19.07 14.76 -17.13
N GLN A 475 17.94 14.41 -16.51
CA GLN A 475 17.41 15.17 -15.37
C GLN A 475 17.52 14.44 -14.00
N GLY A 476 17.82 13.15 -14.00
CA GLY A 476 18.00 12.36 -12.77
C GLY A 476 16.73 11.80 -12.17
N TYR A 477 15.59 12.06 -12.77
CA TYR A 477 14.28 11.56 -12.30
C TYR A 477 13.31 11.37 -13.46
N ILE A 478 12.23 10.69 -13.19
CA ILE A 478 11.07 10.53 -14.07
C ILE A 478 9.80 10.93 -13.32
N GLU A 479 8.73 11.18 -14.06
CA GLU A 479 7.46 11.66 -13.48
C GLU A 479 6.27 10.82 -13.95
N THR A 480 5.25 10.75 -13.07
CA THR A 480 3.93 10.24 -13.43
C THR A 480 3.11 11.32 -14.15
N ILE A 481 1.93 10.93 -14.65
CA ILE A 481 0.96 11.86 -15.27
C ILE A 481 0.50 12.98 -14.32
N PHE A 482 0.60 12.78 -13.02
CA PHE A 482 0.24 13.79 -12.00
C PHE A 482 1.46 14.54 -11.46
N GLY A 483 2.66 14.32 -12.03
CA GLY A 483 3.88 15.00 -11.61
C GLY A 483 4.58 14.39 -10.41
N ARG A 484 4.26 13.17 -10.03
CA ARG A 484 4.98 12.45 -8.98
C ARG A 484 6.36 12.08 -9.47
N LYS A 485 7.41 12.51 -8.76
CA LYS A 485 8.79 12.26 -9.15
C LYS A 485 9.35 10.97 -8.54
N ARG A 486 10.09 10.24 -9.35
CA ARG A 486 10.91 9.11 -8.91
C ARG A 486 12.36 9.41 -9.27
N TYR A 487 13.20 9.60 -8.27
CA TYR A 487 14.63 9.86 -8.50
C TYR A 487 15.37 8.56 -8.79
N LEU A 488 16.30 8.61 -9.76
CA LEU A 488 17.07 7.46 -10.23
C LEU A 488 18.57 7.77 -10.16
N PRO A 489 19.17 7.80 -8.97
CA PRO A 489 20.59 8.16 -8.82
C PRO A 489 21.54 7.21 -9.53
N ASP A 490 21.13 5.96 -9.77
CA ASP A 490 21.96 4.94 -10.40
C ASP A 490 21.82 4.85 -11.92
N ILE A 491 21.07 5.77 -12.55
CA ILE A 491 20.78 5.70 -13.99
C ILE A 491 22.03 5.78 -14.86
N ASN A 492 23.08 6.43 -14.37
CA ASN A 492 24.38 6.56 -15.04
C ASN A 492 25.47 5.72 -14.40
N SER A 493 25.13 4.72 -13.59
CA SER A 493 26.09 3.83 -12.94
C SER A 493 26.95 3.10 -13.96
N ARG A 494 28.24 2.92 -13.63
CA ARG A 494 29.17 2.11 -14.43
C ARG A 494 28.91 0.61 -14.27
N ASN A 495 28.28 0.21 -13.17
CA ASN A 495 27.88 -1.18 -12.95
C ASN A 495 26.63 -1.47 -13.79
N SER A 496 26.75 -2.38 -14.76
CA SER A 496 25.68 -2.70 -15.69
C SER A 496 24.42 -3.30 -15.03
N VAL A 497 24.58 -4.04 -13.94
CA VAL A 497 23.46 -4.62 -13.19
C VAL A 497 22.67 -3.53 -12.46
N VAL A 498 23.37 -2.64 -11.77
CA VAL A 498 22.79 -1.50 -11.05
C VAL A 498 22.12 -0.54 -12.03
N ARG A 499 22.82 -0.20 -13.11
CA ARG A 499 22.28 0.66 -14.16
C ARG A 499 21.03 0.05 -14.83
N GLY A 500 21.06 -1.24 -15.13
CA GLY A 500 19.93 -1.94 -15.73
C GLY A 500 18.67 -1.91 -14.86
N TYR A 501 18.83 -2.02 -13.54
CA TYR A 501 17.73 -1.87 -12.60
C TYR A 501 17.13 -0.46 -12.65
N ALA A 502 17.99 0.58 -12.67
CA ALA A 502 17.54 1.96 -12.79
C ALA A 502 16.84 2.23 -14.15
N GLU A 503 17.36 1.66 -15.23
CA GLU A 503 16.74 1.78 -16.57
C GLU A 503 15.33 1.16 -16.60
N ARG A 504 15.16 -0.01 -15.98
CA ARG A 504 13.83 -0.65 -15.85
C ARG A 504 12.86 0.22 -15.04
N ASN A 505 13.34 0.83 -13.96
CA ASN A 505 12.52 1.75 -13.17
C ASN A 505 12.16 3.02 -13.96
N ALA A 506 13.05 3.52 -14.82
CA ALA A 506 12.75 4.67 -15.69
C ALA A 506 11.56 4.40 -16.61
N ILE A 507 11.42 3.17 -17.09
CA ILE A 507 10.29 2.74 -17.92
C ILE A 507 9.04 2.48 -17.08
N ASN A 508 9.18 1.76 -16.00
CA ASN A 508 8.06 1.23 -15.23
C ASN A 508 7.46 2.23 -14.23
N ALA A 509 8.27 3.05 -13.57
CA ALA A 509 7.80 3.91 -12.50
C ALA A 509 6.75 4.95 -12.96
N PRO A 510 6.84 5.57 -14.14
CA PRO A 510 5.75 6.43 -14.62
C PRO A 510 4.43 5.68 -14.78
N ILE A 511 4.47 4.42 -15.16
CA ILE A 511 3.29 3.58 -15.39
C ILE A 511 2.67 3.17 -14.07
N GLN A 512 3.43 2.56 -13.17
CA GLN A 512 2.96 2.14 -11.85
C GLN A 512 2.51 3.33 -11.01
N GLY A 513 3.31 4.39 -11.01
CA GLY A 513 2.99 5.59 -10.25
C GLY A 513 1.74 6.29 -10.77
N SER A 514 1.55 6.36 -12.08
CA SER A 514 0.34 6.92 -12.67
C SER A 514 -0.90 6.10 -12.31
N ALA A 515 -0.79 4.76 -12.31
CA ALA A 515 -1.88 3.89 -11.86
C ALA A 515 -2.23 4.16 -10.40
N ALA A 516 -1.24 4.31 -9.54
CA ALA A 516 -1.44 4.64 -8.13
C ALA A 516 -2.10 6.01 -7.95
N ASP A 517 -1.67 7.01 -8.71
CA ASP A 517 -2.25 8.35 -8.67
C ASP A 517 -3.72 8.34 -9.12
N ILE A 518 -4.04 7.59 -10.15
CA ILE A 518 -5.41 7.47 -10.68
C ILE A 518 -6.33 6.85 -9.62
N ILE A 519 -5.92 5.76 -8.97
CA ILE A 519 -6.78 5.13 -7.95
C ILE A 519 -6.93 6.03 -6.73
N LYS A 520 -5.90 6.76 -6.34
CA LYS A 520 -5.98 7.75 -5.26
C LYS A 520 -6.98 8.86 -5.61
N ALA A 521 -6.92 9.38 -6.82
CA ALA A 521 -7.88 10.39 -7.29
C ALA A 521 -9.30 9.85 -7.28
N ALA A 522 -9.51 8.61 -7.72
CA ALA A 522 -10.81 7.96 -7.69
C ALA A 522 -11.33 7.81 -6.25
N MET A 523 -10.48 7.38 -5.32
CA MET A 523 -10.85 7.23 -3.90
C MET A 523 -11.33 8.55 -3.30
N VAL A 524 -10.62 9.64 -3.57
CA VAL A 524 -11.01 10.99 -3.10
C VAL A 524 -12.38 11.38 -3.67
N ARG A 525 -12.60 11.21 -4.96
CA ARG A 525 -13.87 11.58 -5.62
C ARG A 525 -15.04 10.73 -5.15
N ILE A 526 -14.83 9.42 -4.97
CA ILE A 526 -15.86 8.52 -4.43
C ILE A 526 -16.26 8.95 -3.02
N TYR A 527 -15.27 9.19 -2.16
CA TYR A 527 -15.51 9.66 -0.79
C TYR A 527 -16.30 10.95 -0.76
N GLN A 528 -15.91 11.94 -1.57
CA GLN A 528 -16.62 13.23 -1.65
C GLN A 528 -18.07 13.05 -2.10
N ARG A 529 -18.33 12.18 -3.08
CA ARG A 529 -19.71 11.88 -3.52
C ARG A 529 -20.51 11.13 -2.47
N PHE A 530 -19.89 10.20 -1.76
CA PHE A 530 -20.57 9.51 -0.66
C PHE A 530 -21.01 10.50 0.41
N GLN A 531 -20.16 11.49 0.72
CA GLN A 531 -20.52 12.55 1.67
C GLN A 531 -21.63 13.45 1.15
N SER A 532 -21.52 13.99 -0.07
CA SER A 532 -22.47 14.93 -0.64
C SER A 532 -23.83 14.29 -0.95
N GLU A 533 -23.88 13.02 -1.28
CA GLU A 533 -25.10 12.28 -1.61
C GLU A 533 -25.65 11.45 -0.45
N ASN A 534 -25.09 11.62 0.74
CA ASN A 534 -25.54 10.93 1.96
C ASN A 534 -25.55 9.40 1.87
N ILE A 535 -24.54 8.82 1.23
CA ILE A 535 -24.38 7.37 1.13
C ILE A 535 -23.92 6.81 2.48
N LYS A 536 -24.65 5.84 3.01
CA LYS A 536 -24.34 5.16 4.27
C LYS A 536 -23.43 3.93 4.08
N SER A 537 -23.42 3.38 2.87
CA SER A 537 -22.48 2.30 2.50
C SER A 537 -21.05 2.77 2.64
N LYS A 538 -20.14 1.84 2.85
CA LYS A 538 -18.76 2.16 3.26
C LYS A 538 -17.73 1.62 2.28
N MET A 539 -16.74 2.45 1.95
CA MET A 539 -15.50 1.99 1.33
C MET A 539 -14.61 1.42 2.44
N ILE A 540 -14.13 0.20 2.28
CA ILE A 540 -13.45 -0.51 3.38
C ILE A 540 -12.02 -0.93 3.06
N LEU A 541 -11.70 -1.30 1.82
CA LEU A 541 -10.38 -1.78 1.44
C LEU A 541 -9.92 -1.21 0.10
N GLN A 542 -8.62 -1.04 -0.02
CA GLN A 542 -7.93 -0.81 -1.29
C GLN A 542 -6.79 -1.83 -1.38
N VAL A 543 -6.80 -2.66 -2.41
CA VAL A 543 -5.81 -3.71 -2.64
C VAL A 543 -5.45 -3.72 -4.12
N HIS A 544 -4.18 -3.50 -4.47
CA HIS A 544 -3.70 -3.36 -5.85
C HIS A 544 -4.48 -2.27 -6.62
N ASP A 545 -5.19 -2.62 -7.67
CA ASP A 545 -6.01 -1.70 -8.49
C ASP A 545 -7.51 -1.81 -8.16
N GLU A 546 -7.83 -2.33 -6.99
CA GLU A 546 -9.17 -2.70 -6.55
C GLU A 546 -9.63 -1.88 -5.35
N LEU A 547 -10.90 -1.49 -5.37
CA LEU A 547 -11.60 -0.87 -4.23
C LEU A 547 -12.72 -1.79 -3.79
N ASN A 548 -12.88 -1.94 -2.48
CA ASN A 548 -13.87 -2.83 -1.88
C ASN A 548 -14.79 -2.05 -0.94
N PHE A 549 -16.06 -2.46 -0.93
CA PHE A 549 -17.13 -1.76 -0.23
C PHE A 549 -18.05 -2.73 0.50
N SER A 550 -18.59 -2.26 1.60
CA SER A 550 -19.72 -2.89 2.31
C SER A 550 -20.97 -2.06 2.00
N VAL A 551 -21.92 -2.63 1.29
CA VAL A 551 -23.01 -1.87 0.64
C VAL A 551 -24.37 -2.31 1.17
N LEU A 552 -25.19 -1.32 1.59
CA LEU A 552 -26.57 -1.51 1.98
C LEU A 552 -27.41 -1.89 0.76
N PRO A 553 -28.38 -2.82 0.90
CA PRO A 553 -29.21 -3.27 -0.24
C PRO A 553 -29.92 -2.15 -0.99
N GLU A 554 -30.41 -1.15 -0.27
CA GLU A 554 -31.12 0.00 -0.84
C GLU A 554 -30.22 0.96 -1.61
N GLU A 555 -28.90 0.87 -1.42
CA GLU A 555 -27.92 1.75 -2.07
C GLU A 555 -27.13 1.07 -3.21
N LYS A 556 -27.39 -0.19 -3.50
CA LYS A 556 -26.61 -0.98 -4.47
C LYS A 556 -26.43 -0.29 -5.82
N GLU A 557 -27.52 0.10 -6.46
CA GLU A 557 -27.46 0.72 -7.79
C GLU A 557 -26.73 2.05 -7.76
N LYS A 558 -26.99 2.85 -6.74
CA LYS A 558 -26.37 4.16 -6.59
C LYS A 558 -24.88 4.08 -6.32
N VAL A 559 -24.46 3.17 -5.44
CA VAL A 559 -23.05 2.94 -5.13
C VAL A 559 -22.29 2.44 -6.36
N GLN A 560 -22.82 1.44 -7.06
CA GLN A 560 -22.20 0.94 -8.28
C GLN A 560 -22.00 2.05 -9.30
N LYS A 561 -23.02 2.86 -9.52
CA LYS A 561 -22.97 3.98 -10.46
C LYS A 561 -21.88 4.99 -10.07
N ILE A 562 -21.86 5.43 -8.80
CA ILE A 562 -20.88 6.39 -8.30
C ILE A 562 -19.46 5.84 -8.46
N VAL A 563 -19.22 4.62 -8.00
CA VAL A 563 -17.88 4.01 -8.01
C VAL A 563 -17.35 3.87 -9.42
N ILE A 564 -18.14 3.31 -10.33
CA ILE A 564 -17.72 3.12 -11.72
C ILE A 564 -17.50 4.46 -12.42
N GLU A 565 -18.42 5.41 -12.27
CA GLU A 565 -18.25 6.76 -12.86
C GLU A 565 -16.97 7.43 -12.38
N GLU A 566 -16.71 7.43 -11.08
CA GLU A 566 -15.55 8.12 -10.54
C GLU A 566 -14.23 7.41 -10.85
N MET A 567 -14.23 6.09 -10.90
CA MET A 567 -13.05 5.34 -11.32
C MET A 567 -12.74 5.61 -12.81
N GLU A 568 -13.74 5.53 -13.67
CA GLU A 568 -13.56 5.72 -15.11
C GLU A 568 -13.26 7.17 -15.50
N ASN A 569 -13.68 8.14 -14.70
CA ASN A 569 -13.45 9.57 -14.94
C ASN A 569 -12.35 10.18 -14.06
N ALA A 570 -11.59 9.37 -13.35
CA ALA A 570 -10.52 9.85 -12.47
C ALA A 570 -9.43 10.62 -13.22
N TYR A 571 -9.17 10.24 -14.45
CA TYR A 571 -8.24 10.92 -15.35
C TYR A 571 -8.64 10.68 -16.81
N HIS A 572 -8.59 11.71 -17.64
CA HIS A 572 -8.92 11.60 -19.07
C HIS A 572 -7.65 11.33 -19.89
N MET A 573 -7.61 10.18 -20.53
CA MET A 573 -6.52 9.75 -21.39
C MET A 573 -7.01 9.53 -22.81
N GLN A 574 -6.07 9.36 -23.75
CA GLN A 574 -6.39 8.94 -25.11
C GLN A 574 -7.06 7.56 -25.15
N VAL A 575 -6.81 6.75 -24.13
CA VAL A 575 -7.42 5.44 -23.92
C VAL A 575 -8.39 5.55 -22.75
N PRO A 576 -9.67 5.14 -22.91
CA PRO A 576 -10.61 5.22 -21.80
C PRO A 576 -10.22 4.28 -20.64
N LEU A 577 -10.39 4.75 -19.41
CA LEU A 577 -10.30 3.91 -18.24
C LEU A 577 -11.55 3.04 -18.13
N ARG A 578 -11.37 1.79 -17.76
CA ARG A 578 -12.48 0.84 -17.55
C ARG A 578 -12.37 0.21 -16.18
N ALA A 579 -13.48 0.14 -15.48
CA ALA A 579 -13.58 -0.52 -14.19
C ALA A 579 -14.60 -1.66 -14.30
N ASP A 580 -14.15 -2.85 -13.87
CA ASP A 580 -15.01 -4.01 -13.74
C ASP A 580 -15.49 -4.13 -12.30
N CYS A 581 -16.65 -4.71 -12.07
CA CYS A 581 -17.19 -4.83 -10.73
C CYS A 581 -17.91 -6.15 -10.52
N GLY A 582 -18.09 -6.51 -9.25
CA GLY A 582 -18.81 -7.70 -8.85
C GLY A 582 -19.40 -7.57 -7.46
N TRP A 583 -20.40 -8.40 -7.18
CA TRP A 583 -21.13 -8.45 -5.93
C TRP A 583 -21.06 -9.84 -5.33
N GLY A 584 -21.09 -9.94 -4.03
CA GLY A 584 -21.11 -11.22 -3.35
C GLY A 584 -21.29 -11.11 -1.85
N SER A 585 -21.28 -12.24 -1.17
CA SER A 585 -21.36 -12.33 0.28
C SER A 585 -19.98 -12.25 0.96
N ASN A 586 -18.93 -12.26 0.18
CA ASN A 586 -17.54 -12.14 0.64
C ASN A 586 -16.65 -11.59 -0.49
N TRP A 587 -15.42 -11.27 -0.14
CA TRP A 587 -14.47 -10.70 -1.10
C TRP A 587 -14.22 -11.60 -2.32
N LEU A 588 -14.07 -12.91 -2.12
CA LEU A 588 -13.81 -13.83 -3.22
C LEU A 588 -14.97 -13.86 -4.23
N GLU A 589 -16.22 -13.95 -3.74
CA GLU A 589 -17.40 -13.96 -4.62
C GLU A 589 -17.56 -12.65 -5.40
N ALA A 590 -17.22 -11.53 -4.80
CA ALA A 590 -17.34 -10.22 -5.41
C ALA A 590 -16.23 -9.93 -6.44
N HIS A 591 -15.12 -10.61 -6.33
CA HIS A 591 -13.94 -10.35 -7.18
C HIS A 591 -14.03 -10.99 -8.58
#